data_e7d042c7e92bc76d117c2f9443f80edf
#
_entry.id   e7d042c7e92bc76d117c2f9443f80edf
#
_cell.length_a   1.000
_cell.length_b   1.000
_cell.length_c   1.000
_cell.angle_alpha   90.00
_cell.angle_beta   90.00
_cell.angle_gamma   90.00
#
_symmetry.space_group_name_H-M   'P 1'
#
loop_
_entity.id
_entity.type
_entity.pdbx_description
1 polymer ?
#
loop_
_entity_poly.entity_id
_entity_poly.type
_entity_poly.pdbx_seq_one_letter_code
_entity_poly.pdbx_strand_id
1 'polypeptide(L)'
;MRYHMSSRFIGSCVIAGILLSILLAATVDLLRPGYSPSRNLLDDALVGPLGFFMRAAACVAAATFLTALIGLLLNIPRSGFLMASCVLIGVVVISLFLTALFPLERLPGSHPMLTAILRFVSVARFYLVLIALLVTLPLAIKRNENWRMLSHATLFLGLVTLAIQVWFLLAPGSISGLIDRVASWALLAWLFLVGMRLRRVTPSVHGAAA
;
A
#
# COMPACT_ATOMS: atom_id res chain seq x y z
N MET A 1 30.72 8.97 -7.85
CA MET A 1 30.47 7.93 -6.82
C MET A 1 29.00 7.51 -6.91
N ARG A 2 28.68 6.39 -7.59
CA ARG A 2 27.29 5.89 -7.67
C ARG A 2 27.02 5.09 -6.40
N TYR A 3 26.24 5.63 -5.49
CA TYR A 3 25.73 4.88 -4.35
C TYR A 3 24.77 3.79 -4.86
N HIS A 4 25.29 2.60 -5.06
CA HIS A 4 24.45 1.41 -5.28
C HIS A 4 23.77 1.08 -3.94
N MET A 5 22.60 1.64 -3.71
CA MET A 5 21.76 1.20 -2.61
C MET A 5 21.51 -0.30 -2.79
N SER A 6 22.03 -1.12 -1.86
CA SER A 6 21.88 -2.57 -1.89
C SER A 6 20.38 -2.93 -1.85
N SER A 7 19.94 -3.84 -2.72
CA SER A 7 18.56 -4.36 -2.69
C SER A 7 18.18 -4.90 -1.31
N ARG A 8 19.15 -5.40 -0.53
CA ARG A 8 18.97 -5.83 0.86
C ARG A 8 18.59 -4.67 1.78
N PHE A 9 19.21 -3.50 1.60
CA PHE A 9 18.91 -2.32 2.39
C PHE A 9 17.48 -1.83 2.08
N ILE A 10 17.13 -1.72 0.78
CA ILE A 10 15.78 -1.35 0.34
C ILE A 10 14.74 -2.31 0.94
N GLY A 11 14.97 -3.62 0.85
CA GLY A 11 14.08 -4.63 1.42
C GLY A 11 13.91 -4.52 2.93
N SER A 12 15.00 -4.16 3.65
CA SER A 12 14.93 -3.92 5.10
C SER A 12 14.14 -2.65 5.44
N CYS A 13 14.30 -1.57 4.66
CA CYS A 13 13.50 -0.35 4.81
C CYS A 13 12.01 -0.61 4.58
N VAL A 14 11.65 -1.44 3.59
CA VAL A 14 10.25 -1.83 3.34
C VAL A 14 9.69 -2.56 4.57
N ILE A 15 10.40 -3.54 5.11
CA ILE A 15 9.93 -4.30 6.29
C ILE A 15 9.80 -3.39 7.51
N ALA A 16 10.79 -2.54 7.77
CA ALA A 16 10.75 -1.59 8.88
C ALA A 16 9.57 -0.61 8.75
N GLY A 17 9.31 -0.10 7.53
CA GLY A 17 8.19 0.79 7.26
C GLY A 17 6.83 0.11 7.51
N ILE A 18 6.68 -1.16 7.13
CA ILE A 18 5.47 -1.94 7.43
C ILE A 18 5.24 -2.06 8.93
N LEU A 19 6.27 -2.48 9.68
CA LEU A 19 6.18 -2.64 11.13
C LEU A 19 5.83 -1.33 11.83
N LEU A 20 6.45 -0.22 11.41
CA LEU A 20 6.17 1.11 11.93
C LEU A 20 4.73 1.55 11.61
N SER A 21 4.24 1.31 10.37
CA SER A 21 2.86 1.63 9.99
C SER A 21 1.84 0.86 10.83
N ILE A 22 2.08 -0.44 11.06
CA ILE A 22 1.23 -1.29 11.90
C ILE A 22 1.24 -0.78 13.35
N LEU A 23 2.40 -0.47 13.91
CA LEU A 23 2.53 0.03 15.27
C LEU A 23 1.75 1.33 15.47
N LEU A 24 1.91 2.29 14.55
CA LEU A 24 1.20 3.57 14.61
C LEU A 24 -0.31 3.40 14.49
N ALA A 25 -0.80 2.55 13.58
CA ALA A 25 -2.21 2.27 13.42
C ALA A 25 -2.78 1.56 14.66
N ALA A 26 -2.07 0.56 15.19
CA ALA A 26 -2.47 -0.17 16.41
C ALA A 26 -2.56 0.77 17.64
N THR A 27 -1.70 1.79 17.72
CA THR A 27 -1.79 2.80 18.78
C THR A 27 -3.15 3.47 18.79
N VAL A 28 -3.68 3.82 17.61
CA VAL A 28 -5.01 4.44 17.50
C VAL A 28 -6.11 3.43 17.82
N ASP A 29 -6.02 2.23 17.28
CA ASP A 29 -7.03 1.18 17.46
C ASP A 29 -7.19 0.78 18.96
N LEU A 30 -6.09 0.82 19.73
CA LEU A 30 -6.08 0.40 21.14
C LEU A 30 -6.34 1.54 22.12
N LEU A 31 -5.88 2.75 21.83
CA LEU A 31 -5.86 3.84 22.81
C LEU A 31 -6.94 4.90 22.59
N ARG A 32 -7.63 4.92 21.45
CA ARG A 32 -8.63 5.94 21.15
C ARG A 32 -9.97 5.65 21.86
N PRO A 33 -10.42 6.52 22.78
CA PRO A 33 -11.70 6.33 23.47
C PRO A 33 -12.89 6.38 22.48
N GLY A 34 -13.85 5.48 22.66
CA GLY A 34 -15.06 5.45 21.84
C GLY A 34 -14.86 5.02 20.38
N TYR A 35 -13.67 4.59 20.02
CA TYR A 35 -13.36 4.08 18.68
C TYR A 35 -13.50 2.56 18.64
N SER A 36 -14.23 2.05 17.64
CA SER A 36 -14.41 0.62 17.43
C SER A 36 -13.76 0.19 16.11
N PRO A 37 -12.63 -0.54 16.15
CA PRO A 37 -11.95 -1.00 14.95
C PRO A 37 -12.82 -1.84 14.00
N SER A 38 -13.84 -2.52 14.53
CA SER A 38 -14.75 -3.33 13.72
C SER A 38 -15.75 -2.50 12.92
N ARG A 39 -16.15 -1.34 13.42
CA ARG A 39 -17.19 -0.48 12.83
C ARG A 39 -16.64 0.71 12.09
N ASN A 40 -15.60 1.35 12.64
CA ASN A 40 -15.03 2.56 12.08
C ASN A 40 -13.99 2.24 10.99
N LEU A 41 -14.06 2.93 9.87
CA LEU A 41 -13.08 2.83 8.79
C LEU A 41 -11.73 3.40 9.23
N LEU A 42 -10.65 3.00 8.54
CA LEU A 42 -9.32 3.56 8.78
C LEU A 42 -9.29 5.08 8.50
N ASP A 43 -10.07 5.55 7.52
CA ASP A 43 -10.16 6.98 7.21
C ASP A 43 -10.82 7.78 8.35
N ASP A 44 -11.75 7.18 9.12
CA ASP A 44 -12.33 7.79 10.32
C ASP A 44 -11.30 7.98 11.45
N ALA A 45 -10.27 7.15 11.45
CA ALA A 45 -9.18 7.22 12.42
C ALA A 45 -8.20 8.37 12.18
N LEU A 46 -8.20 8.96 10.98
CA LEU A 46 -7.35 10.11 10.64
C LEU A 46 -7.76 11.39 11.38
N VAL A 47 -9.00 11.42 11.89
CA VAL A 47 -9.64 12.59 12.49
C VAL A 47 -9.78 12.41 14.00
N GLY A 48 -9.74 13.51 14.77
CA GLY A 48 -9.97 13.53 16.22
C GLY A 48 -8.78 13.07 17.06
N PRO A 49 -9.03 12.66 18.33
CA PRO A 49 -7.97 12.30 19.25
C PRO A 49 -7.10 11.17 18.70
N LEU A 50 -5.78 11.33 18.78
CA LEU A 50 -4.78 10.40 18.24
C LEU A 50 -4.76 10.28 16.68
N GLY A 51 -5.57 11.05 15.94
CA GLY A 51 -5.57 11.04 14.47
C GLY A 51 -4.20 11.33 13.86
N PHE A 52 -3.33 12.05 14.58
CA PHE A 52 -1.94 12.29 14.16
C PHE A 52 -1.18 10.96 13.94
N PHE A 53 -1.34 9.97 14.82
CA PHE A 53 -0.68 8.67 14.66
C PHE A 53 -1.15 7.95 13.40
N MET A 54 -2.46 8.00 13.09
CA MET A 54 -2.99 7.39 11.87
C MET A 54 -2.49 8.13 10.62
N ARG A 55 -2.41 9.47 10.65
CA ARG A 55 -1.81 10.26 9.56
C ARG A 55 -0.34 9.90 9.36
N ALA A 56 0.43 9.77 10.44
CA ALA A 56 1.81 9.30 10.38
C ALA A 56 1.90 7.89 9.81
N ALA A 57 1.01 6.96 10.20
CA ALA A 57 0.94 5.62 9.64
C ALA A 57 0.70 5.64 8.13
N ALA A 58 -0.21 6.47 7.64
CA ALA A 58 -0.49 6.62 6.20
C ALA A 58 0.73 7.19 5.43
N CYS A 59 1.43 8.19 5.99
CA CYS A 59 2.67 8.72 5.40
C CYS A 59 3.78 7.66 5.34
N VAL A 60 3.96 6.89 6.42
CA VAL A 60 4.94 5.79 6.46
C VAL A 60 4.57 4.70 5.46
N ALA A 61 3.29 4.34 5.35
CA ALA A 61 2.81 3.38 4.36
C ALA A 61 3.09 3.87 2.93
N ALA A 62 2.80 5.14 2.62
CA ALA A 62 3.09 5.74 1.33
C ALA A 62 4.59 5.70 0.99
N ALA A 63 5.45 6.07 1.93
CA ALA A 63 6.91 6.00 1.78
C ALA A 63 7.39 4.55 1.58
N THR A 64 6.74 3.59 2.25
CA THR A 64 7.03 2.15 2.13
C THR A 64 6.67 1.63 0.74
N PHE A 65 5.49 2.00 0.21
CA PHE A 65 5.11 1.68 -1.17
C PHE A 65 6.09 2.26 -2.18
N LEU A 66 6.48 3.53 -2.02
CA LEU A 66 7.47 4.17 -2.89
C LEU A 66 8.82 3.45 -2.84
N THR A 67 9.28 3.08 -1.65
CA THR A 67 10.54 2.35 -1.46
C THR A 67 10.48 0.97 -2.12
N ALA A 68 9.36 0.24 -1.98
CA ALA A 68 9.15 -1.03 -2.65
C ALA A 68 9.16 -0.87 -4.18
N LEU A 69 8.52 0.17 -4.69
CA LEU A 69 8.46 0.50 -6.10
C LEU A 69 9.87 0.76 -6.67
N ILE A 70 10.67 1.57 -5.98
CA ILE A 70 12.07 1.80 -6.35
C ILE A 70 12.85 0.47 -6.37
N GLY A 71 12.64 -0.37 -5.35
CA GLY A 71 13.25 -1.70 -5.30
C GLY A 71 12.88 -2.58 -6.49
N LEU A 72 11.61 -2.58 -6.92
CA LEU A 72 11.15 -3.32 -8.09
C LEU A 72 11.78 -2.78 -9.39
N LEU A 73 11.80 -1.45 -9.57
CA LEU A 73 12.39 -0.78 -10.74
C LEU A 73 13.90 -1.05 -10.92
N LEU A 74 14.61 -1.20 -9.80
CA LEU A 74 16.05 -1.48 -9.82
C LEU A 74 16.39 -2.95 -10.10
N ASN A 75 15.47 -3.88 -9.83
CA ASN A 75 15.73 -5.31 -9.87
C ASN A 75 14.95 -6.06 -10.97
N ILE A 76 13.97 -5.42 -11.62
CA ILE A 76 13.16 -6.03 -12.68
C ILE A 76 13.43 -5.29 -14.00
N PRO A 77 13.65 -6.01 -15.12
CA PRO A 77 13.79 -5.40 -16.44
C PRO A 77 12.58 -4.51 -16.78
N ARG A 78 12.85 -3.35 -17.35
CA ARG A 78 11.81 -2.41 -17.74
C ARG A 78 10.90 -3.01 -18.79
N SER A 79 9.62 -3.03 -18.52
CA SER A 79 8.56 -3.47 -19.45
C SER A 79 7.38 -2.51 -19.35
N GLY A 80 6.54 -2.47 -20.38
CA GLY A 80 5.32 -1.64 -20.37
C GLY A 80 4.42 -1.97 -19.17
N PHE A 81 4.30 -3.25 -18.79
CA PHE A 81 3.53 -3.67 -17.64
C PHE A 81 4.12 -3.20 -16.30
N LEU A 82 5.46 -3.20 -16.17
CA LEU A 82 6.12 -2.67 -15.00
C LEU A 82 5.88 -1.16 -14.87
N MET A 83 6.00 -0.43 -15.97
CA MET A 83 5.73 1.02 -15.99
C MET A 83 4.28 1.33 -15.64
N ALA A 84 3.32 0.57 -16.18
CA ALA A 84 1.91 0.69 -15.80
C ALA A 84 1.69 0.44 -14.29
N SER A 85 2.33 -0.59 -13.73
CA SER A 85 2.29 -0.85 -12.28
C SER A 85 2.86 0.31 -11.49
N CYS A 86 3.96 0.89 -11.96
CA CYS A 86 4.59 2.05 -11.31
C CYS A 86 3.66 3.27 -11.28
N VAL A 87 2.95 3.53 -12.39
CA VAL A 87 1.97 4.63 -12.46
C VAL A 87 0.83 4.36 -11.49
N LEU A 88 0.23 3.17 -11.52
CA LEU A 88 -0.90 2.81 -10.64
C LEU A 88 -0.51 2.92 -9.15
N ILE A 89 0.61 2.33 -8.76
CA ILE A 89 1.11 2.40 -7.38
C ILE A 89 1.52 3.83 -7.02
N GLY A 90 2.10 4.59 -7.95
CA GLY A 90 2.44 5.99 -7.76
C GLY A 90 1.22 6.86 -7.44
N VAL A 91 0.11 6.66 -8.15
CA VAL A 91 -1.16 7.33 -7.85
C VAL A 91 -1.67 6.97 -6.45
N VAL A 92 -1.52 5.70 -6.04
CA VAL A 92 -1.88 5.24 -4.68
C VAL A 92 -1.01 5.93 -3.63
N VAL A 93 0.29 6.04 -3.85
CA VAL A 93 1.22 6.74 -2.95
C VAL A 93 0.81 8.21 -2.77
N ILE A 94 0.52 8.90 -3.88
CA ILE A 94 0.05 10.29 -3.84
C ILE A 94 -1.28 10.38 -3.08
N SER A 95 -2.22 9.48 -3.35
CA SER A 95 -3.51 9.41 -2.66
C SER A 95 -3.35 9.23 -1.15
N LEU A 96 -2.45 8.36 -0.69
CA LEU A 96 -2.17 8.16 0.74
C LEU A 96 -1.60 9.43 1.39
N PHE A 97 -0.67 10.11 0.72
CA PHE A 97 -0.13 11.37 1.22
C PHE A 97 -1.21 12.46 1.29
N LEU A 98 -2.04 12.59 0.25
CA LEU A 98 -3.13 13.56 0.26
C LEU A 98 -4.13 13.28 1.38
N THR A 99 -4.51 12.02 1.60
CA THR A 99 -5.42 11.63 2.68
C THR A 99 -4.81 11.90 4.06
N ALA A 100 -3.50 11.73 4.23
CA ALA A 100 -2.80 12.02 5.47
C ALA A 100 -2.69 13.53 5.76
N LEU A 101 -2.46 14.35 4.73
CA LEU A 101 -2.30 15.79 4.84
C LEU A 101 -3.64 16.52 4.95
N PHE A 102 -4.66 16.02 4.25
CA PHE A 102 -6.01 16.58 4.20
C PHE A 102 -7.02 15.56 4.71
N PRO A 103 -7.02 15.26 6.03
CA PRO A 103 -8.00 14.35 6.60
C PRO A 103 -9.40 14.90 6.32
N LEU A 104 -10.35 14.00 6.03
CA LEU A 104 -11.75 14.33 5.80
C LEU A 104 -12.42 14.83 7.10
N GLU A 105 -11.78 15.79 7.77
CA GLU A 105 -12.45 16.52 8.84
C GLU A 105 -13.64 17.21 8.21
N ARG A 106 -14.79 17.05 8.86
CA ARG A 106 -15.93 17.92 8.65
C ARG A 106 -15.51 19.31 9.13
N LEU A 107 -14.67 19.98 8.35
CA LEU A 107 -14.41 21.41 8.56
C LEU A 107 -15.77 22.10 8.47
N PRO A 108 -16.19 22.82 9.51
CA PRO A 108 -17.36 23.67 9.42
C PRO A 108 -17.15 24.60 8.22
N GLY A 109 -17.96 24.45 7.15
CA GLY A 109 -17.77 25.18 5.89
C GLY A 109 -16.99 24.46 4.80
N SER A 110 -16.58 23.18 4.96
CA SER A 110 -15.94 22.44 3.86
C SER A 110 -16.88 22.33 2.65
N HIS A 111 -16.39 22.74 1.49
CA HIS A 111 -17.15 22.63 0.25
C HIS A 111 -17.52 21.15 0.00
N PRO A 112 -18.82 20.84 -0.22
CA PRO A 112 -19.27 19.46 -0.42
C PRO A 112 -18.54 18.76 -1.57
N MET A 113 -18.09 19.52 -2.57
CA MET A 113 -17.31 19.05 -3.69
C MET A 113 -15.93 18.49 -3.27
N LEU A 114 -15.20 19.18 -2.37
CA LEU A 114 -13.89 18.70 -1.90
C LEU A 114 -14.02 17.38 -1.14
N THR A 115 -15.02 17.29 -0.28
CA THR A 115 -15.32 16.05 0.47
C THR A 115 -15.67 14.90 -0.48
N ALA A 116 -16.44 15.16 -1.53
CA ALA A 116 -16.78 14.15 -2.54
C ALA A 116 -15.53 13.69 -3.33
N ILE A 117 -14.66 14.63 -3.73
CA ILE A 117 -13.39 14.31 -4.42
C ILE A 117 -12.49 13.43 -3.54
N LEU A 118 -12.29 13.78 -2.27
CA LEU A 118 -11.43 13.03 -1.37
C LEU A 118 -11.99 11.62 -1.10
N ARG A 119 -13.31 11.47 -0.95
CA ARG A 119 -13.94 10.14 -0.86
C ARG A 119 -13.74 9.32 -2.13
N PHE A 120 -13.93 9.93 -3.29
CA PHE A 120 -13.68 9.26 -4.57
C PHE A 120 -12.22 8.78 -4.67
N VAL A 121 -11.25 9.63 -4.29
CA VAL A 121 -9.82 9.28 -4.27
C VAL A 121 -9.55 8.12 -3.32
N SER A 122 -10.13 8.11 -2.12
CA SER A 122 -10.00 7.02 -1.16
C SER A 122 -10.53 5.69 -1.69
N VAL A 123 -11.65 5.69 -2.37
CA VAL A 123 -12.24 4.48 -2.99
C VAL A 123 -11.41 4.05 -4.21
N ALA A 124 -11.06 4.99 -5.08
CA ALA A 124 -10.33 4.72 -6.31
C ALA A 124 -8.96 4.06 -6.05
N ARG A 125 -8.26 4.43 -4.98
CA ARG A 125 -6.95 3.85 -4.63
C ARG A 125 -6.98 2.33 -4.50
N PHE A 126 -8.03 1.76 -3.91
CA PHE A 126 -8.17 0.30 -3.76
C PHE A 126 -8.30 -0.39 -5.12
N TYR A 127 -9.09 0.15 -6.02
CA TYR A 127 -9.24 -0.40 -7.37
C TYR A 127 -7.94 -0.28 -8.18
N LEU A 128 -7.21 0.82 -8.05
CA LEU A 128 -5.91 0.99 -8.71
C LEU A 128 -4.89 -0.03 -8.23
N VAL A 129 -4.83 -0.28 -6.92
CA VAL A 129 -3.98 -1.34 -6.36
C VAL A 129 -4.42 -2.72 -6.86
N LEU A 130 -5.72 -3.00 -6.92
CA LEU A 130 -6.24 -4.26 -7.45
C LEU A 130 -5.80 -4.48 -8.90
N ILE A 131 -5.94 -3.47 -9.76
CA ILE A 131 -5.47 -3.56 -11.15
C ILE A 131 -3.96 -3.82 -11.19
N ALA A 132 -3.19 -3.13 -10.35
CA ALA A 132 -1.75 -3.34 -10.26
C ALA A 132 -1.41 -4.78 -9.84
N LEU A 133 -2.05 -5.32 -8.80
CA LEU A 133 -1.75 -6.65 -8.25
C LEU A 133 -2.30 -7.79 -9.10
N LEU A 134 -3.46 -7.63 -9.74
CA LEU A 134 -4.10 -8.71 -10.50
C LEU A 134 -3.60 -8.78 -11.95
N VAL A 135 -3.22 -7.66 -12.55
CA VAL A 135 -2.95 -7.59 -13.99
C VAL A 135 -1.51 -7.18 -14.26
N THR A 136 -1.16 -5.93 -13.97
CA THR A 136 0.06 -5.36 -14.52
C THR A 136 1.32 -5.90 -13.89
N LEU A 137 1.36 -6.04 -12.58
CA LEU A 137 2.55 -6.49 -11.86
C LEU A 137 2.85 -7.99 -12.06
N PRO A 138 1.88 -8.92 -11.98
CA PRO A 138 2.13 -10.32 -12.29
C PRO A 138 2.65 -10.53 -13.70
N LEU A 139 2.12 -9.81 -14.70
CA LEU A 139 2.60 -9.87 -16.08
C LEU A 139 4.01 -9.30 -16.22
N ALA A 140 4.35 -8.25 -15.46
CA ALA A 140 5.69 -7.67 -15.45
C ALA A 140 6.75 -8.63 -14.91
N ILE A 141 6.43 -9.37 -13.83
CA ILE A 141 7.39 -10.19 -13.09
C ILE A 141 7.42 -11.67 -13.51
N LYS A 142 6.36 -12.16 -14.19
CA LYS A 142 6.23 -13.57 -14.60
C LYS A 142 7.41 -14.07 -15.45
N ARG A 143 7.98 -13.21 -16.30
CA ARG A 143 9.07 -13.55 -17.21
C ARG A 143 10.44 -13.67 -16.53
N ASN A 144 10.57 -13.19 -15.30
CA ASN A 144 11.82 -13.23 -14.55
C ASN A 144 11.77 -14.39 -13.54
N GLU A 145 12.59 -15.42 -13.77
CA GLU A 145 12.63 -16.63 -12.93
C GLU A 145 12.83 -16.31 -11.45
N ASN A 146 13.69 -15.34 -11.14
CA ASN A 146 13.95 -14.90 -9.78
C ASN A 146 12.72 -14.30 -9.09
N TRP A 147 11.71 -13.86 -9.83
CA TRP A 147 10.53 -13.18 -9.32
C TRP A 147 9.23 -13.97 -9.55
N ARG A 148 9.29 -15.11 -10.27
CA ARG A 148 8.11 -15.90 -10.65
C ARG A 148 7.26 -16.34 -9.46
N MET A 149 7.90 -16.75 -8.37
CA MET A 149 7.17 -17.09 -7.14
C MET A 149 6.39 -15.90 -6.57
N LEU A 150 6.95 -14.68 -6.63
CA LEU A 150 6.26 -13.47 -6.21
C LEU A 150 5.06 -13.15 -7.13
N SER A 151 5.12 -13.51 -8.42
CA SER A 151 3.98 -13.34 -9.34
C SER A 151 2.74 -14.09 -8.86
N HIS A 152 2.89 -15.36 -8.47
CA HIS A 152 1.77 -16.15 -7.95
C HIS A 152 1.24 -15.60 -6.62
N ALA A 153 2.15 -15.22 -5.70
CA ALA A 153 1.76 -14.61 -4.44
C ALA A 153 1.04 -13.27 -4.64
N THR A 154 1.48 -12.46 -5.61
CA THR A 154 0.85 -11.19 -5.98
C THR A 154 -0.57 -11.42 -6.51
N LEU A 155 -0.74 -12.37 -7.43
CA LEU A 155 -2.06 -12.77 -7.93
C LEU A 155 -2.98 -13.25 -6.81
N PHE A 156 -2.49 -14.15 -5.96
CA PHE A 156 -3.27 -14.67 -4.84
C PHE A 156 -3.74 -13.56 -3.91
N LEU A 157 -2.83 -12.68 -3.47
CA LEU A 157 -3.19 -11.55 -2.60
C LEU A 157 -4.11 -10.55 -3.30
N GLY A 158 -3.95 -10.34 -4.60
CA GLY A 158 -4.86 -9.54 -5.40
C GLY A 158 -6.27 -10.13 -5.43
N LEU A 159 -6.41 -11.44 -5.62
CA LEU A 159 -7.71 -12.14 -5.57
C LEU A 159 -8.33 -12.09 -4.17
N VAL A 160 -7.54 -12.29 -3.12
CA VAL A 160 -7.99 -12.14 -1.73
C VAL A 160 -8.51 -10.73 -1.49
N THR A 161 -7.76 -9.71 -1.91
CA THR A 161 -8.18 -8.30 -1.77
C THR A 161 -9.46 -8.02 -2.56
N LEU A 162 -9.59 -8.57 -3.78
CA LEU A 162 -10.82 -8.45 -4.58
C LEU A 162 -12.02 -9.08 -3.85
N ALA A 163 -11.87 -10.29 -3.34
CA ALA A 163 -12.92 -10.98 -2.59
C ALA A 163 -13.36 -10.18 -1.35
N ILE A 164 -12.40 -9.59 -0.64
CA ILE A 164 -12.66 -8.70 0.50
C ILE A 164 -13.44 -7.45 0.05
N GLN A 165 -13.09 -6.83 -1.07
CA GLN A 165 -13.81 -5.67 -1.59
C GLN A 165 -15.24 -6.01 -2.04
N VAL A 166 -15.43 -7.16 -2.68
CA VAL A 166 -16.80 -7.66 -3.01
C VAL A 166 -17.59 -7.88 -1.72
N TRP A 167 -16.97 -8.50 -0.71
CA TRP A 167 -17.62 -8.67 0.58
C TRP A 167 -17.96 -7.34 1.25
N PHE A 168 -17.08 -6.35 1.18
CA PHE A 168 -17.35 -5.00 1.69
C PHE A 168 -18.61 -4.38 1.10
N LEU A 169 -18.85 -4.57 -0.21
CA LEU A 169 -20.05 -4.08 -0.90
C LEU A 169 -21.34 -4.79 -0.46
N LEU A 170 -21.24 -6.04 -0.02
CA LEU A 170 -22.37 -6.89 0.36
C LEU A 170 -22.62 -6.94 1.86
N ALA A 171 -21.61 -6.59 2.67
CA ALA A 171 -21.65 -6.74 4.12
C ALA A 171 -22.48 -5.63 4.80
N PRO A 172 -23.12 -5.94 5.92
CA PRO A 172 -23.75 -4.94 6.76
C PRO A 172 -22.71 -3.96 7.33
N GLY A 173 -23.06 -2.67 7.44
CA GLY A 173 -22.20 -1.62 7.92
C GLY A 173 -21.58 -1.82 9.32
N SER A 174 -22.09 -2.79 10.09
CA SER A 174 -21.60 -3.12 11.43
C SER A 174 -20.17 -3.69 11.48
N ILE A 175 -19.64 -4.22 10.37
CA ILE A 175 -18.30 -4.82 10.28
C ILE A 175 -17.41 -4.16 9.21
N SER A 176 -17.85 -3.03 8.67
CA SER A 176 -17.13 -2.33 7.58
C SER A 176 -15.69 -1.98 7.96
N GLY A 177 -15.45 -1.56 9.20
CA GLY A 177 -14.11 -1.24 9.68
C GLY A 177 -13.17 -2.44 9.74
N LEU A 178 -13.69 -3.62 10.11
CA LEU A 178 -12.88 -4.85 10.10
C LEU A 178 -12.49 -5.23 8.68
N ILE A 179 -13.41 -5.16 7.74
CA ILE A 179 -13.17 -5.52 6.33
C ILE A 179 -12.11 -4.58 5.73
N ASP A 180 -12.19 -3.28 6.00
CA ASP A 180 -11.21 -2.28 5.53
C ASP A 180 -9.79 -2.58 6.06
N ARG A 181 -9.68 -3.00 7.33
CA ARG A 181 -8.39 -3.41 7.92
C ARG A 181 -7.84 -4.69 7.29
N VAL A 182 -8.68 -5.69 7.09
CA VAL A 182 -8.25 -6.96 6.45
C VAL A 182 -7.75 -6.70 5.04
N ALA A 183 -8.41 -5.83 4.26
CA ALA A 183 -7.94 -5.40 2.96
C ALA A 183 -6.56 -4.70 3.05
N SER A 184 -6.40 -3.79 4.00
CA SER A 184 -5.13 -3.08 4.22
C SER A 184 -4.02 -4.03 4.66
N TRP A 185 -4.30 -5.02 5.52
CA TRP A 185 -3.33 -6.05 5.93
C TRP A 185 -2.90 -6.94 4.77
N ALA A 186 -3.79 -7.28 3.85
CA ALA A 186 -3.43 -8.02 2.65
C ALA A 186 -2.41 -7.26 1.79
N LEU A 187 -2.56 -5.93 1.68
CA LEU A 187 -1.60 -5.07 0.98
C LEU A 187 -0.26 -4.98 1.72
N LEU A 188 -0.27 -4.87 3.05
CA LEU A 188 0.95 -4.88 3.85
C LEU A 188 1.66 -6.24 3.77
N ALA A 189 0.93 -7.36 3.74
CA ALA A 189 1.48 -8.69 3.53
C ALA A 189 2.15 -8.81 2.16
N TRP A 190 1.54 -8.24 1.10
CA TRP A 190 2.17 -8.16 -0.21
C TRP A 190 3.47 -7.36 -0.17
N LEU A 191 3.49 -6.17 0.44
CA LEU A 191 4.71 -5.38 0.62
C LEU A 191 5.79 -6.14 1.39
N PHE A 192 5.40 -6.90 2.42
CA PHE A 192 6.31 -7.74 3.19
C PHE A 192 6.98 -8.79 2.31
N LEU A 193 6.21 -9.47 1.44
CA LEU A 193 6.77 -10.44 0.48
C LEU A 193 7.74 -9.77 -0.50
N VAL A 194 7.41 -8.57 -0.99
CA VAL A 194 8.33 -7.76 -1.82
C VAL A 194 9.62 -7.44 -1.05
N GLY A 195 9.50 -6.94 0.18
CA GLY A 195 10.65 -6.63 1.04
C GLY A 195 11.54 -7.84 1.31
N MET A 196 10.94 -8.99 1.63
CA MET A 196 11.66 -10.26 1.82
C MET A 196 12.36 -10.71 0.55
N ARG A 197 11.72 -10.55 -0.61
CA ARG A 197 12.33 -10.90 -1.90
C ARG A 197 13.50 -10.02 -2.23
N LEU A 198 13.36 -8.70 -2.07
CA LEU A 198 14.45 -7.74 -2.26
C LEU A 198 15.67 -8.03 -1.39
N ARG A 199 15.48 -8.52 -0.17
CA ARG A 199 16.59 -8.94 0.70
C ARG A 199 17.34 -10.17 0.21
N ARG A 200 16.67 -11.06 -0.53
CA ARG A 200 17.24 -12.32 -1.03
C ARG A 200 17.84 -12.21 -2.42
N VAL A 201 17.43 -11.23 -3.21
CA VAL A 201 18.00 -11.03 -4.56
C VAL A 201 19.42 -10.48 -4.42
N THR A 202 20.39 -11.28 -4.84
CA THR A 202 21.76 -10.81 -5.07
C THR A 202 21.73 -9.87 -6.27
N PRO A 203 22.39 -8.70 -6.21
CA PRO A 203 22.50 -7.84 -7.38
C PRO A 203 23.13 -8.64 -8.51
N SER A 204 22.37 -8.84 -9.59
CA SER A 204 22.96 -9.37 -10.82
C SER A 204 23.96 -8.32 -11.30
N VAL A 205 25.21 -8.68 -11.33
CA VAL A 205 26.31 -7.88 -11.94
C VAL A 205 26.08 -7.88 -13.45
N HIS A 206 25.01 -7.26 -13.91
CA HIS A 206 24.77 -6.96 -15.32
C HIS A 206 25.20 -5.52 -15.57
N GLY A 207 26.49 -5.30 -15.78
CA GLY A 207 27.03 -3.97 -16.07
C GLY A 207 28.54 -3.85 -16.09
N ALA A 208 29.27 -4.97 -16.12
CA ALA A 208 30.73 -4.94 -16.18
C ALA A 208 31.29 -5.44 -17.54
N ALA A 209 30.47 -5.43 -18.61
CA ALA A 209 30.91 -5.73 -19.96
C ALA A 209 30.12 -4.88 -20.97
N ALA A 210 30.48 -3.63 -21.13
CA ALA A 210 30.27 -2.81 -22.32
C ALA A 210 31.28 -1.65 -22.30
#